data_80fae0a1089c0fad3e51835937d45ace
#
_entry.id   80fae0a1089c0fad3e51835937d45ace
#
_cell.length_a   1.000
_cell.length_b   1.000
_cell.length_c   1.000
_cell.angle_alpha   90.00
_cell.angle_beta   90.00
_cell.angle_gamma   90.00
#
_symmetry.space_group_name_H-M   'P 1'
#
loop_
_entity.id
_entity.type
_entity.pdbx_description
1 polymer ?
#
loop_
_entity_poly.entity_id
_entity_poly.type
_entity_poly.pdbx_seq_one_letter_code
_entity_poly.pdbx_strand_id
1 'polypeptide(L)'
;MPLVRISLVKGKPEAYRRKVGDAVHRALVETIDVPALDRFQLVTEHEAGDLVYDSMYLGIARSSDLVIIQITLSSGRSLEKKRALYRRIADNLHAAVALRREDVWINLVEVAKENWSFGNGVASYASEGLKMPASPPRSAHVQGRAA
;
A
#
# COMPACT_ATOMS: atom_id res chain seq x y z
N MET A 1 -1.45 -10.96 1.72
CA MET A 1 -2.34 -10.04 0.99
C MET A 1 -2.57 -8.80 1.84
N PRO A 2 -2.23 -7.61 1.38
CA PRO A 2 -2.70 -6.37 1.96
C PRO A 2 -3.79 -5.72 1.11
N LEU A 3 -4.75 -5.08 1.76
CA LEU A 3 -5.61 -4.08 1.16
C LEU A 3 -5.14 -2.71 1.65
N VAL A 4 -4.72 -1.84 0.75
CA VAL A 4 -4.21 -0.51 1.07
C VAL A 4 -5.26 0.54 0.74
N ARG A 5 -5.57 1.40 1.71
CA ARG A 5 -6.39 2.60 1.52
C ARG A 5 -5.51 3.82 1.69
N ILE A 6 -5.50 4.69 0.71
CA ILE A 6 -4.71 5.92 0.68
C ILE A 6 -5.68 7.09 0.57
N SER A 7 -5.66 7.97 1.56
CA SER A 7 -6.49 9.18 1.61
C SER A 7 -5.60 10.42 1.58
N LEU A 8 -5.93 11.36 0.73
CA LEU A 8 -5.21 12.63 0.57
C LEU A 8 -6.17 13.74 0.14
N VAL A 9 -5.74 14.99 0.30
CA VAL A 9 -6.51 16.15 -0.15
C VAL A 9 -6.49 16.22 -1.67
N LYS A 10 -7.65 16.55 -2.25
CA LYS A 10 -7.86 16.75 -3.68
C LYS A 10 -6.96 17.86 -4.24
N GLY A 11 -6.55 17.69 -5.50
CA GLY A 11 -5.76 18.68 -6.25
C GLY A 11 -4.40 18.18 -6.72
N LYS A 12 -3.97 16.99 -6.30
CA LYS A 12 -2.76 16.37 -6.84
C LYS A 12 -3.05 15.70 -8.19
N PRO A 13 -2.14 15.78 -9.19
CA PRO A 13 -2.34 15.12 -10.47
C PRO A 13 -2.38 13.59 -10.33
N GLU A 14 -2.99 12.90 -11.29
CA GLU A 14 -3.08 11.45 -11.31
C GLU A 14 -1.70 10.78 -11.20
N ALA A 15 -0.69 11.33 -11.87
CA ALA A 15 0.68 10.82 -11.82
C ALA A 15 1.25 10.84 -10.39
N TYR A 16 0.94 11.85 -9.59
CA TYR A 16 1.33 11.92 -8.17
C TYR A 16 0.68 10.77 -7.38
N ARG A 17 -0.63 10.58 -7.54
CA ARG A 17 -1.38 9.52 -6.84
C ARG A 17 -0.87 8.13 -7.22
N ARG A 18 -0.54 7.90 -8.49
CA ARG A 18 0.08 6.64 -8.94
C ARG A 18 1.43 6.41 -8.29
N LYS A 19 2.30 7.42 -8.26
CA LYS A 19 3.62 7.33 -7.60
C LYS A 19 3.49 7.04 -6.10
N VAL A 20 2.50 7.62 -5.43
CA VAL A 20 2.21 7.32 -4.02
C VAL A 20 1.84 5.85 -3.85
N GLY A 21 0.92 5.33 -4.66
CA GLY A 21 0.55 3.91 -4.65
C GLY A 21 1.73 2.98 -4.93
N ASP A 22 2.56 3.31 -5.93
CA ASP A 22 3.75 2.54 -6.30
C ASP A 22 4.78 2.51 -5.17
N ALA A 23 5.00 3.65 -4.51
CA ALA A 23 5.94 3.78 -3.39
C ALA A 23 5.52 2.91 -2.20
N VAL A 24 4.23 2.91 -1.87
CA VAL A 24 3.66 2.08 -0.79
C VAL A 24 3.77 0.59 -1.15
N HIS A 25 3.38 0.21 -2.37
CA HIS A 25 3.45 -1.19 -2.80
C HIS A 25 4.88 -1.72 -2.78
N ARG A 26 5.84 -0.96 -3.27
CA ARG A 26 7.26 -1.32 -3.23
C ARG A 26 7.75 -1.55 -1.81
N ALA A 27 7.35 -0.71 -0.85
CA ALA A 27 7.70 -0.91 0.55
C ALA A 27 7.15 -2.22 1.13
N LEU A 28 5.91 -2.59 0.79
CA LEU A 28 5.30 -3.86 1.19
C LEU A 28 6.08 -5.07 0.66
N VAL A 29 6.49 -5.01 -0.61
CA VAL A 29 7.29 -6.07 -1.25
C VAL A 29 8.67 -6.21 -0.59
N GLU A 30 9.34 -5.07 -0.35
CA GLU A 30 10.71 -5.03 0.15
C GLU A 30 10.84 -5.38 1.64
N THR A 31 9.81 -5.17 2.46
CA THR A 31 9.93 -5.27 3.92
C THR A 31 9.13 -6.37 4.58
N ILE A 32 7.99 -6.75 3.99
CA ILE A 32 7.08 -7.75 4.59
C ILE A 32 6.72 -8.88 3.64
N ASP A 33 7.54 -9.09 2.61
CA ASP A 33 7.48 -10.22 1.69
C ASP A 33 6.14 -10.34 0.94
N VAL A 34 5.51 -9.22 0.61
CA VAL A 34 4.32 -9.22 -0.25
C VAL A 34 4.73 -9.55 -1.68
N PRO A 35 4.08 -10.53 -2.35
CA PRO A 35 4.36 -10.80 -3.75
C PRO A 35 4.15 -9.56 -4.64
N ALA A 36 5.00 -9.35 -5.64
CA ALA A 36 4.95 -8.16 -6.49
C ALA A 36 3.60 -7.98 -7.24
N LEU A 37 2.91 -9.09 -7.54
CA LEU A 37 1.60 -9.07 -8.20
C LEU A 37 0.43 -8.96 -7.23
N ASP A 38 0.67 -9.06 -5.94
CA ASP A 38 -0.34 -8.95 -4.89
C ASP A 38 -0.56 -7.48 -4.55
N ARG A 39 -1.38 -6.80 -5.36
CA ARG A 39 -1.62 -5.37 -5.23
C ARG A 39 -3.11 -5.04 -5.28
N PHE A 40 -3.63 -4.60 -4.14
CA PHE A 40 -4.99 -4.07 -4.00
C PHE A 40 -4.93 -2.74 -3.27
N GLN A 41 -5.27 -1.66 -3.98
CA GLN A 41 -5.17 -0.29 -3.48
C GLN A 41 -6.42 0.51 -3.84
N LEU A 42 -6.90 1.29 -2.88
CA LEU A 42 -7.93 2.31 -3.07
C LEU A 42 -7.30 3.66 -2.76
N VAL A 43 -7.33 4.58 -3.71
CA VAL A 43 -6.88 5.95 -3.53
C VAL A 43 -8.11 6.85 -3.53
N THR A 44 -8.33 7.57 -2.44
CA THR A 44 -9.48 8.45 -2.26
C THR A 44 -9.02 9.87 -2.04
N GLU A 45 -9.51 10.78 -2.85
CA GLU A 45 -9.30 12.21 -2.69
C GLU A 45 -10.45 12.80 -1.85
N HIS A 46 -10.10 13.71 -0.94
CA HIS A 46 -11.03 14.40 -0.05
C HIS A 46 -10.97 15.90 -0.30
N GLU A 47 -12.10 16.58 -0.19
CA GLU A 47 -12.09 18.04 -0.07
C GLU A 47 -11.32 18.43 1.19
N ALA A 48 -10.67 19.59 1.20
CA ALA A 48 -9.82 20.00 2.32
C ALA A 48 -10.55 20.05 3.67
N GLY A 49 -11.86 20.32 3.67
CA GLY A 49 -12.69 20.31 4.88
C GLY A 49 -13.08 18.92 5.38
N ASP A 50 -12.91 17.89 4.56
CA ASP A 50 -13.31 16.52 4.89
C ASP A 50 -12.15 15.67 5.43
N LEU A 51 -10.91 16.17 5.36
CA LEU A 51 -9.73 15.54 5.95
C LEU A 51 -9.34 16.33 7.21
N VAL A 52 -9.91 15.97 8.35
CA VAL A 52 -9.75 16.69 9.62
C VAL A 52 -8.71 16.00 10.49
N TYR A 53 -7.69 16.72 10.90
CA TYR A 53 -6.60 16.22 11.76
C TYR A 53 -5.97 17.34 12.56
N ASP A 54 -5.37 16.99 13.69
CA ASP A 54 -4.53 17.90 14.45
C ASP A 54 -3.14 18.00 13.80
N SER A 55 -2.76 19.23 13.42
CA SER A 55 -1.50 19.48 12.72
C SER A 55 -0.26 19.35 13.59
N MET A 56 -0.40 19.23 14.93
CA MET A 56 0.71 19.22 15.88
C MET A 56 0.68 18.03 16.84
N TYR A 57 -0.26 17.10 16.70
CA TYR A 57 -0.37 15.96 17.60
C TYR A 57 0.94 15.18 17.69
N LEU A 58 1.36 14.86 18.91
CA LEU A 58 2.65 14.25 19.28
C LEU A 58 3.88 15.09 18.87
N GLY A 59 3.72 16.40 18.70
CA GLY A 59 4.81 17.29 18.28
C GLY A 59 5.25 17.13 16.82
N ILE A 60 4.47 16.42 16.02
CA ILE A 60 4.74 16.23 14.59
C ILE A 60 3.99 17.30 13.81
N ALA A 61 4.72 18.21 13.17
CA ALA A 61 4.16 19.31 12.39
C ALA A 61 3.73 18.83 10.99
N ARG A 62 2.43 18.61 10.81
CA ARG A 62 1.83 18.15 9.54
C ARG A 62 1.38 19.34 8.70
N SER A 63 1.49 19.18 7.39
CA SER A 63 0.99 20.14 6.40
C SER A 63 -0.30 19.67 5.74
N SER A 64 -0.83 20.46 4.81
CA SER A 64 -1.98 20.08 3.97
C SER A 64 -1.66 18.96 2.97
N ASP A 65 -0.40 18.57 2.83
CA ASP A 65 0.02 17.44 1.99
C ASP A 65 -0.05 16.08 2.73
N LEU A 66 -0.64 16.03 3.93
CA LEU A 66 -0.81 14.80 4.70
C LEU A 66 -1.43 13.69 3.86
N VAL A 67 -0.81 12.52 3.91
CA VAL A 67 -1.33 11.29 3.32
C VAL A 67 -1.60 10.29 4.44
N ILE A 68 -2.84 9.82 4.53
CA ILE A 68 -3.26 8.78 5.48
C ILE A 68 -3.28 7.44 4.74
N ILE A 69 -2.51 6.48 5.25
CA ILE A 69 -2.36 5.16 4.67
C ILE A 69 -2.83 4.12 5.68
N GLN A 70 -3.95 3.47 5.39
CA GLN A 70 -4.44 2.34 6.17
C GLN A 70 -4.17 1.04 5.41
N ILE A 71 -3.52 0.10 6.07
CA ILE A 71 -3.16 -1.19 5.48
C ILE A 71 -3.81 -2.30 6.30
N THR A 72 -4.79 -2.97 5.70
CA THR A 72 -5.35 -4.20 6.27
C THR A 72 -4.52 -5.38 5.76
N LEU A 73 -4.04 -6.21 6.67
CA LEU A 73 -3.17 -7.34 6.35
C LEU A 73 -3.40 -8.49 7.35
N SER A 74 -3.00 -9.71 6.95
CA SER A 74 -3.03 -10.85 7.87
C SER A 74 -2.06 -10.65 9.02
N SER A 75 -2.47 -11.01 10.23
CA SER A 75 -1.64 -10.92 11.45
C SER A 75 -0.41 -11.84 11.38
N GLY A 76 0.57 -11.58 12.27
CA GLY A 76 1.74 -12.43 12.45
C GLY A 76 3.09 -11.79 12.10
N ARG A 77 3.12 -10.52 11.70
CA ARG A 77 4.39 -9.82 11.45
C ARG A 77 4.97 -9.27 12.75
N SER A 78 6.29 -9.40 12.91
CA SER A 78 6.99 -8.87 14.08
C SER A 78 6.96 -7.34 14.12
N LEU A 79 7.15 -6.77 15.31
CA LEU A 79 7.29 -5.32 15.48
C LEU A 79 8.44 -4.75 14.64
N GLU A 80 9.53 -5.51 14.51
CA GLU A 80 10.69 -5.12 13.69
C GLU A 80 10.30 -4.97 12.21
N LYS A 81 9.57 -5.92 11.63
CA LYS A 81 9.06 -5.84 10.26
C LYS A 81 8.10 -4.67 10.08
N LYS A 82 7.22 -4.41 11.04
CA LYS A 82 6.32 -3.24 11.00
C LYS A 82 7.09 -1.92 11.03
N ARG A 83 8.11 -1.80 11.88
CA ARG A 83 8.99 -0.62 11.92
C ARG A 83 9.76 -0.43 10.62
N ALA A 84 10.24 -1.50 10.01
CA ALA A 84 10.90 -1.45 8.70
C ALA A 84 9.93 -0.98 7.60
N LEU A 85 8.70 -1.46 7.61
CA LEU A 85 7.65 -1.04 6.69
C LEU A 85 7.35 0.45 6.80
N TYR A 86 7.14 0.98 8.01
CA TYR A 86 6.86 2.41 8.22
C TYR A 86 7.98 3.29 7.67
N ARG A 87 9.22 2.97 8.01
CA ARG A 87 10.39 3.71 7.49
C ARG A 87 10.46 3.64 5.97
N ARG A 88 10.30 2.45 5.40
CA ARG A 88 10.40 2.27 3.96
C ARG A 88 9.30 3.01 3.20
N ILE A 89 8.08 3.02 3.70
CA ILE A 89 6.99 3.80 3.10
C ILE A 89 7.36 5.28 3.10
N ALA A 90 7.79 5.84 4.23
CA ALA A 90 8.15 7.24 4.34
C ALA A 90 9.33 7.60 3.41
N ASP A 91 10.36 6.77 3.36
CA ASP A 91 11.53 6.95 2.49
C ASP A 91 11.14 6.91 1.00
N ASN A 92 10.35 5.92 0.60
CA ASN A 92 9.91 5.78 -0.78
C ASN A 92 9.01 6.95 -1.22
N LEU A 93 8.12 7.43 -0.35
CA LEU A 93 7.27 8.59 -0.64
C LEU A 93 8.07 9.87 -0.74
N HIS A 94 9.05 10.06 0.14
CA HIS A 94 9.96 11.20 0.05
C HIS A 94 10.74 11.19 -1.27
N ALA A 95 11.29 10.05 -1.66
CA ALA A 95 12.05 9.91 -2.90
C ALA A 95 11.17 10.07 -4.16
N ALA A 96 9.94 9.54 -4.15
CA ALA A 96 9.09 9.49 -5.35
C ALA A 96 8.34 10.81 -5.62
N VAL A 97 7.90 11.50 -4.57
CA VAL A 97 7.00 12.67 -4.68
C VAL A 97 7.40 13.83 -3.76
N ALA A 98 8.59 13.79 -3.16
CA ALA A 98 9.10 14.78 -2.22
C ALA A 98 8.16 15.03 -1.02
N LEU A 99 7.35 14.04 -0.63
CA LEU A 99 6.49 14.13 0.54
C LEU A 99 7.35 14.14 1.80
N ARG A 100 7.09 15.10 2.70
CA ARG A 100 7.77 15.16 3.98
C ARG A 100 7.39 13.96 4.83
N ARG A 101 8.32 13.46 5.64
CA ARG A 101 8.05 12.29 6.51
C ARG A 101 6.97 12.58 7.54
N GLU A 102 6.87 13.82 8.01
CA GLU A 102 5.85 14.30 8.95
C GLU A 102 4.43 14.20 8.38
N ASP A 103 4.30 14.20 7.05
CA ASP A 103 3.03 14.12 6.34
C ASP A 103 2.63 12.68 5.95
N VAL A 104 3.36 11.68 6.45
CA VAL A 104 3.05 10.27 6.24
C VAL A 104 2.44 9.67 7.50
N TRP A 105 1.13 9.42 7.49
CA TRP A 105 0.41 8.78 8.58
C TRP A 105 0.03 7.36 8.20
N ILE A 106 0.40 6.36 9.01
CA ILE A 106 0.19 4.95 8.68
C ILE A 106 -0.50 4.24 9.84
N ASN A 107 -1.51 3.43 9.49
CA ASN A 107 -2.20 2.55 10.41
C ASN A 107 -2.26 1.14 9.82
N LEU A 108 -1.89 0.13 10.62
CA LEU A 108 -2.05 -1.27 10.25
C LEU A 108 -3.27 -1.86 10.95
N VAL A 109 -4.11 -2.55 10.19
CA VAL A 109 -5.25 -3.32 10.69
C VAL A 109 -4.95 -4.80 10.45
N GLU A 110 -4.63 -5.52 11.51
CA GLU A 110 -4.34 -6.94 11.42
C GLU A 110 -5.62 -7.77 11.56
N VAL A 111 -5.78 -8.72 10.64
CA VAL A 111 -6.93 -9.63 10.61
C VAL A 111 -6.47 -11.08 10.51
N ALA A 112 -7.30 -12.00 10.98
CA ALA A 112 -7.07 -13.43 10.83
C ALA A 112 -7.13 -13.85 9.34
N LYS A 113 -6.46 -14.94 8.99
CA LYS A 113 -6.40 -15.43 7.60
C LYS A 113 -7.77 -15.80 7.04
N GLU A 114 -8.66 -16.34 7.87
CA GLU A 114 -10.01 -16.70 7.49
C GLU A 114 -10.91 -15.49 7.13
N ASN A 115 -10.49 -14.26 7.44
CA ASN A 115 -11.22 -13.03 7.14
C ASN A 115 -11.02 -12.55 5.70
N TRP A 116 -10.36 -13.35 4.83
CA TRP A 116 -10.11 -12.99 3.45
C TRP A 116 -10.90 -13.86 2.47
N SER A 117 -11.64 -13.20 1.60
CA SER A 117 -12.18 -13.76 0.36
C SER A 117 -11.71 -12.91 -0.81
N PHE A 118 -10.87 -13.46 -1.68
CA PHE A 118 -10.29 -12.74 -2.83
C PHE A 118 -11.11 -12.91 -4.11
N GLY A 119 -12.24 -13.55 -4.02
CA GLY A 119 -13.14 -13.78 -5.13
C GLY A 119 -13.87 -15.11 -4.98
N ASN A 120 -14.88 -15.33 -5.84
CA ASN A 120 -15.70 -16.52 -5.88
C ASN A 120 -16.46 -16.86 -4.58
N GLY A 121 -16.50 -15.95 -3.60
CA GLY A 121 -17.20 -16.16 -2.34
C GLY A 121 -16.61 -17.23 -1.42
N VAL A 122 -15.34 -17.58 -1.58
CA VAL A 122 -14.65 -18.59 -0.77
C VAL A 122 -13.68 -17.93 0.22
N ALA A 123 -13.49 -18.56 1.39
CA ALA A 123 -12.47 -18.16 2.35
C ALA A 123 -11.09 -18.61 1.82
N SER A 124 -10.38 -17.69 1.15
CA SER A 124 -9.21 -18.02 0.33
C SER A 124 -8.03 -18.64 1.08
N TYR A 125 -7.92 -18.42 2.38
CA TYR A 125 -6.85 -19.00 3.23
C TYR A 125 -7.33 -20.07 4.20
N ALA A 126 -8.63 -20.33 4.28
CA ALA A 126 -9.19 -21.32 5.21
C ALA A 126 -9.37 -22.71 4.58
N SER A 127 -9.33 -22.82 3.24
CA SER A 127 -9.44 -24.10 2.56
C SER A 127 -8.07 -24.80 2.52
N GLU A 128 -7.98 -25.97 3.11
CA GLU A 128 -6.88 -26.89 2.88
C GLU A 128 -6.81 -27.20 1.37
N GLY A 129 -5.82 -26.66 0.67
CA GLY A 129 -5.54 -27.06 -0.70
C GLY A 129 -5.56 -25.98 -1.79
N LEU A 130 -5.77 -24.70 -1.52
CA LEU A 130 -5.44 -23.69 -2.51
C LEU A 130 -3.92 -23.56 -2.65
N LYS A 131 -3.35 -24.44 -3.47
CA LYS A 131 -2.02 -24.23 -4.06
C LYS A 131 -2.13 -22.95 -4.86
N MET A 132 -1.39 -21.91 -4.47
CA MET A 132 -1.22 -20.73 -5.30
C MET A 132 -0.87 -21.21 -6.72
N PRO A 133 -1.58 -20.79 -7.77
CA PRO A 133 -1.16 -21.12 -9.11
C PRO A 133 0.28 -20.60 -9.28
N ALA A 134 1.15 -21.42 -9.82
CA ALA A 134 2.50 -21.00 -10.18
C ALA A 134 2.36 -19.74 -11.05
N SER A 135 3.19 -18.74 -10.80
CA SER A 135 3.21 -17.50 -11.60
C SER A 135 3.21 -17.89 -13.08
N PRO A 136 2.36 -17.30 -13.91
CA PRO A 136 2.36 -17.60 -15.34
C PRO A 136 3.78 -17.35 -15.88
N PRO A 137 4.25 -18.19 -16.83
CA PRO A 137 5.56 -17.98 -17.43
C PRO A 137 5.60 -16.59 -18.04
N ARG A 138 6.72 -15.88 -17.83
CA ARG A 138 6.96 -14.58 -18.45
C ARG A 138 6.73 -14.74 -19.95
N SER A 139 5.75 -14.06 -20.49
CA SER A 139 5.54 -14.02 -21.94
C SER A 139 6.82 -13.49 -22.56
N ALA A 140 7.43 -14.33 -23.40
CA ALA A 140 8.57 -13.95 -24.21
C ALA A 140 8.17 -12.75 -25.07
N HIS A 141 8.96 -11.69 -25.00
CA HIS A 141 8.88 -10.56 -25.92
C HIS A 141 8.96 -11.13 -27.35
N VAL A 142 7.87 -11.05 -28.07
CA VAL A 142 7.89 -11.24 -29.52
C VAL A 142 8.60 -10.02 -30.11
N GLN A 143 9.87 -10.19 -30.46
CA GLN A 143 10.59 -9.24 -31.30
C GLN A 143 9.88 -9.19 -32.67
N GLY A 144 9.18 -8.07 -32.93
CA GLY A 144 8.67 -7.79 -34.25
C GLY A 144 9.81 -7.68 -35.27
N ARG A 145 9.84 -8.57 -36.22
CA ARG A 145 10.65 -8.44 -37.45
C ARG A 145 10.13 -7.24 -38.23
N ALA A 146 11.01 -6.26 -38.44
CA ALA A 146 10.84 -5.28 -39.50
C ALA A 146 11.03 -5.97 -40.85
N ALA A 147 10.10 -5.72 -41.75
CA ALA A 147 10.27 -5.89 -43.18
C ALA A 147 9.98 -4.54 -43.86
#